data_65eee53f8e96ce9e9406f79dce6ab3a6
#
_entry.id   65eee53f8e96ce9e9406f79dce6ab3a6
#
_cell.length_a   1.000
_cell.length_b   1.000
_cell.length_c   1.000
_cell.angle_alpha   90.00
_cell.angle_beta   90.00
_cell.angle_gamma   90.00
#
_symmetry.space_group_name_H-M   'P 1'
#
loop_
_entity.id
_entity.type
_entity.pdbx_description
1 polymer ?
#
loop_
_entity_poly.entity_id
_entity_poly.type
_entity_poly.pdbx_seq_one_letter_code
_entity_poly.pdbx_strand_id
1 'polypeptide(L)'
;MKVNDSSQEQKWVRTKVVAGDHVIIPKIELEDANADAFLESYVSDLTTIPLDTSKPLWEVHLLDLKTSDAQNVVVLKIHHSVGDGMSLMSLVHACTRKTSNHEELPSLPNENRLSSKSMAGYSRLIWMVMLVWNTLCDALKFIATTMFLKDTDTPIKGDFRLSKSKRMCLVHRTVDLEDIKLIKNAMKMVNFRP
;
A
#
# COMPACT_ATOMS: atom_id res chain seq x y z
N MET A 1 3.46 -20.66 0.67
CA MET A 1 4.88 -20.78 0.27
C MET A 1 5.52 -21.77 1.21
N LYS A 2 6.08 -22.84 0.77
CA LYS A 2 6.92 -23.71 1.62
C LYS A 2 8.38 -23.46 1.29
N VAL A 3 9.18 -23.21 2.30
CA VAL A 3 10.65 -23.25 2.17
C VAL A 3 11.05 -24.72 2.22
N ASN A 4 11.64 -25.24 1.16
CA ASN A 4 12.18 -26.58 1.18
C ASN A 4 13.58 -26.51 1.78
N ASP A 5 13.79 -27.17 2.91
CA ASP A 5 14.95 -27.07 3.79
C ASP A 5 16.28 -27.56 3.17
N SER A 6 16.23 -28.24 2.03
CA SER A 6 17.43 -28.86 1.42
C SER A 6 18.17 -27.99 0.40
N SER A 7 17.59 -26.86 -0.06
CA SER A 7 18.23 -26.04 -1.12
C SER A 7 18.15 -24.54 -0.91
N GLN A 8 17.65 -24.05 0.23
CA GLN A 8 17.39 -22.60 0.48
C GLN A 8 16.54 -21.90 -0.59
N GLU A 9 15.98 -22.60 -1.55
CA GLU A 9 15.13 -22.03 -2.58
C GLU A 9 13.69 -21.95 -2.08
N GLN A 10 13.12 -20.77 -2.12
CA GLN A 10 11.72 -20.54 -1.79
C GLN A 10 10.86 -20.92 -3.01
N LYS A 11 9.97 -21.90 -2.82
CA LYS A 11 9.07 -22.37 -3.88
C LYS A 11 7.60 -22.23 -3.47
N TRP A 12 6.76 -21.80 -4.41
CA TRP A 12 5.32 -21.83 -4.22
C TRP A 12 4.82 -23.26 -4.29
N VAL A 13 4.13 -23.71 -3.26
CA VAL A 13 3.54 -25.05 -3.19
C VAL A 13 2.03 -24.92 -3.07
N ARG A 14 1.29 -25.70 -3.87
CA ARG A 14 -0.15 -25.75 -3.77
C ARG A 14 -0.55 -26.36 -2.41
N THR A 15 -1.38 -25.65 -1.65
CA THR A 15 -1.86 -26.10 -0.34
C THR A 15 -3.35 -25.87 -0.22
N LYS A 16 -4.01 -26.62 0.67
CA LYS A 16 -5.39 -26.37 1.04
C LYS A 16 -5.45 -25.18 1.98
N VAL A 17 -6.31 -24.23 1.69
CA VAL A 17 -6.52 -23.05 2.53
C VAL A 17 -7.74 -23.28 3.41
N VAL A 18 -7.58 -23.09 4.70
CA VAL A 18 -8.67 -23.06 5.69
C VAL A 18 -8.76 -21.61 6.17
N ALA A 19 -9.82 -20.91 5.79
CA ALA A 19 -9.97 -19.48 6.07
C ALA A 19 -9.90 -19.15 7.57
N GLY A 20 -10.42 -20.05 8.42
CA GLY A 20 -10.38 -19.88 9.88
C GLY A 20 -8.97 -19.80 10.46
N ASP A 21 -7.98 -20.44 9.84
CA ASP A 21 -6.59 -20.42 10.29
C ASP A 21 -5.88 -19.08 10.00
N HIS A 22 -6.52 -18.23 9.23
CA HIS A 22 -6.01 -16.92 8.82
C HIS A 22 -6.77 -15.75 9.44
N VAL A 23 -7.88 -16.01 10.13
CA VAL A 23 -8.68 -14.97 10.80
C VAL A 23 -8.36 -15.00 12.28
N ILE A 24 -7.83 -13.90 12.79
CA ILE A 24 -7.40 -13.74 14.18
C ILE A 24 -8.33 -12.71 14.84
N ILE A 25 -8.99 -13.12 15.90
CA ILE A 25 -9.87 -12.27 16.71
C ILE A 25 -9.26 -12.19 18.11
N PRO A 26 -8.39 -11.20 18.38
CA PRO A 26 -7.79 -11.04 19.70
C PRO A 26 -8.86 -10.61 20.71
N LYS A 27 -8.78 -11.14 21.93
CA LYS A 27 -9.55 -10.60 23.03
C LYS A 27 -8.91 -9.28 23.47
N ILE A 28 -9.66 -8.22 23.34
CA ILE A 28 -9.21 -6.86 23.68
C ILE A 28 -9.93 -6.46 24.96
N GLU A 29 -9.20 -6.40 26.05
CA GLU A 29 -9.70 -5.91 27.33
C GLU A 29 -9.06 -4.51 27.54
N LEU A 30 -9.81 -3.48 27.19
CA LEU A 30 -9.39 -2.08 27.39
C LEU A 30 -10.10 -1.56 28.66
N GLU A 31 -9.39 -1.59 29.75
CA GLU A 31 -9.75 -0.78 30.92
C GLU A 31 -9.18 0.63 30.70
N ASP A 32 -10.00 1.60 30.35
CA ASP A 32 -9.68 3.05 30.22
C ASP A 32 -8.49 3.43 29.29
N ALA A 33 -8.01 2.52 28.45
CA ALA A 33 -6.90 2.82 27.54
C ALA A 33 -7.39 3.53 26.26
N ASN A 34 -6.56 4.44 25.76
CA ASN A 34 -6.80 5.09 24.48
C ASN A 34 -6.78 4.05 23.35
N ALA A 35 -7.94 3.79 22.73
CA ALA A 35 -8.12 2.80 21.68
C ALA A 35 -7.21 3.05 20.46
N ASP A 36 -6.97 4.32 20.13
CA ASP A 36 -6.09 4.70 19.01
C ASP A 36 -4.63 4.35 19.33
N ALA A 37 -4.17 4.62 20.55
CA ALA A 37 -2.82 4.23 20.98
C ALA A 37 -2.64 2.71 21.05
N PHE A 38 -3.67 1.99 21.46
CA PHE A 38 -3.67 0.52 21.43
C PHE A 38 -3.54 0.02 19.98
N LEU A 39 -4.31 0.57 19.04
CA LEU A 39 -4.24 0.20 17.63
C LEU A 39 -2.84 0.44 17.06
N GLU A 40 -2.26 1.63 17.31
CA GLU A 40 -0.90 1.97 16.88
C GLU A 40 0.13 0.96 17.43
N SER A 41 0.02 0.60 18.70
CA SER A 41 0.90 -0.39 19.34
C SER A 41 0.71 -1.79 18.75
N TYR A 42 -0.54 -2.22 18.59
CA TYR A 42 -0.89 -3.54 18.06
C TYR A 42 -0.34 -3.73 16.64
N VAL A 43 -0.56 -2.76 15.75
CA VAL A 43 -0.04 -2.83 14.37
C VAL A 43 1.48 -2.76 14.36
N SER A 44 2.10 -1.95 15.24
CA SER A 44 3.55 -1.90 15.38
C SER A 44 4.14 -3.26 15.79
N ASP A 45 3.48 -3.97 16.71
CA ASP A 45 3.90 -5.31 17.11
C ASP A 45 3.75 -6.32 15.98
N LEU A 46 2.68 -6.24 15.18
CA LEU A 46 2.49 -7.08 14.01
C LEU A 46 3.60 -6.95 12.97
N THR A 47 4.27 -5.81 12.90
CA THR A 47 5.41 -5.62 11.98
C THR A 47 6.64 -6.45 12.37
N THR A 48 6.77 -6.82 13.63
CA THR A 48 7.89 -7.60 14.15
C THR A 48 7.67 -9.12 14.06
N ILE A 49 6.42 -9.54 13.98
CA ILE A 49 6.04 -10.95 13.94
C ILE A 49 6.06 -11.43 12.48
N PRO A 50 6.89 -12.40 12.09
CA PRO A 50 6.87 -12.92 10.74
C PRO A 50 5.60 -13.74 10.48
N LEU A 51 5.16 -13.79 9.22
CA LEU A 51 4.10 -14.69 8.78
C LEU A 51 4.59 -16.13 8.76
N ASP A 52 3.73 -17.08 9.13
CA ASP A 52 4.02 -18.50 9.09
C ASP A 52 4.15 -18.98 7.63
N THR A 53 5.34 -19.39 7.23
CA THR A 53 5.63 -19.87 5.88
C THR A 53 5.03 -21.22 5.55
N SER A 54 4.50 -21.96 6.53
CA SER A 54 3.79 -23.22 6.33
C SER A 54 2.37 -23.02 5.76
N LYS A 55 1.85 -21.81 5.87
CA LYS A 55 0.51 -21.38 5.42
C LYS A 55 0.62 -20.37 4.27
N PRO A 56 -0.49 -20.05 3.58
CA PRO A 56 -0.57 -18.87 2.73
C PRO A 56 -0.18 -17.60 3.49
N LEU A 57 0.60 -16.73 2.86
CA LEU A 57 1.27 -15.61 3.53
C LEU A 57 0.35 -14.39 3.70
N TRP A 58 -0.75 -14.57 4.39
CA TRP A 58 -1.68 -13.50 4.75
C TRP A 58 -2.42 -13.84 6.04
N GLU A 59 -2.80 -12.84 6.79
CA GLU A 59 -3.61 -12.91 8.01
C GLU A 59 -4.56 -11.72 8.05
N VAL A 60 -5.75 -11.93 8.59
CA VAL A 60 -6.76 -10.90 8.83
C VAL A 60 -7.02 -10.83 10.33
N HIS A 61 -6.80 -9.67 10.92
CA HIS A 61 -7.08 -9.43 12.33
C HIS A 61 -8.37 -8.61 12.44
N LEU A 62 -9.37 -9.15 13.11
CA LEU A 62 -10.63 -8.46 13.38
C LEU A 62 -10.58 -7.93 14.80
N LEU A 63 -10.47 -6.61 14.93
CA LEU A 63 -10.39 -5.93 16.21
C LEU A 63 -11.77 -5.32 16.53
N ASP A 64 -12.43 -5.84 17.54
CA ASP A 64 -13.61 -5.21 18.14
C ASP A 64 -13.13 -4.04 19.00
N LEU A 65 -12.79 -2.96 18.33
CA LEU A 65 -12.12 -1.80 18.91
C LEU A 65 -12.73 -0.52 18.35
N LYS A 66 -13.40 0.24 19.20
CA LYS A 66 -13.93 1.56 18.83
C LYS A 66 -12.83 2.60 18.95
N THR A 67 -12.36 3.10 17.80
CA THR A 67 -11.38 4.18 17.70
C THR A 67 -12.07 5.53 17.50
N SER A 68 -11.29 6.60 17.42
CA SER A 68 -11.79 7.94 17.08
C SER A 68 -12.51 7.98 15.73
N ASP A 69 -12.08 7.16 14.76
CA ASP A 69 -12.53 7.22 13.36
C ASP A 69 -13.42 6.02 12.95
N ALA A 70 -13.44 4.93 13.73
CA ALA A 70 -14.13 3.70 13.34
C ALA A 70 -14.72 2.93 14.54
N GLN A 71 -15.83 2.23 14.30
CA GLN A 71 -16.45 1.35 15.31
C GLN A 71 -15.70 0.03 15.48
N ASN A 72 -15.14 -0.50 14.41
CA ASN A 72 -14.36 -1.71 14.37
C ASN A 72 -13.20 -1.54 13.41
N VAL A 73 -12.10 -2.25 13.64
CA VAL A 73 -10.90 -2.16 12.83
C VAL A 73 -10.55 -3.54 12.26
N VAL A 74 -10.24 -3.56 10.97
CA VAL A 74 -9.71 -4.76 10.30
C VAL A 74 -8.27 -4.48 9.87
N VAL A 75 -7.35 -5.30 10.34
CA VAL A 75 -5.94 -5.23 9.93
C VAL A 75 -5.64 -6.41 9.01
N LEU A 76 -5.24 -6.11 7.79
CA LEU A 76 -4.83 -7.09 6.79
C LEU A 76 -3.31 -7.11 6.71
N LYS A 77 -2.71 -8.23 7.09
CA LYS A 77 -1.27 -8.46 7.02
C LYS A 77 -0.97 -9.41 5.88
N ILE A 78 -0.24 -8.94 4.88
CA ILE A 78 0.09 -9.72 3.68
C ILE A 78 1.58 -9.59 3.38
N HIS A 79 2.21 -10.70 3.03
CA HIS A 79 3.58 -10.68 2.57
C HIS A 79 3.64 -10.14 1.13
N HIS A 80 4.61 -9.30 0.84
CA HIS A 80 4.73 -8.62 -0.46
C HIS A 80 4.95 -9.57 -1.66
N SER A 81 5.35 -10.83 -1.40
CA SER A 81 5.43 -11.86 -2.45
C SER A 81 4.08 -12.32 -3.00
N VAL A 82 2.96 -11.97 -2.34
CA VAL A 82 1.60 -12.32 -2.79
C VAL A 82 1.14 -11.41 -3.94
N GLY A 83 1.57 -10.15 -3.92
CA GLY A 83 1.24 -9.17 -4.96
C GLY A 83 1.84 -7.81 -4.66
N ASP A 84 1.85 -6.97 -5.66
CA ASP A 84 2.20 -5.56 -5.52
C ASP A 84 1.05 -4.75 -4.91
N GLY A 85 1.30 -3.50 -4.58
CA GLY A 85 0.30 -2.64 -3.93
C GLY A 85 -0.99 -2.50 -4.72
N MET A 86 -0.93 -2.41 -6.05
CA MET A 86 -2.12 -2.28 -6.90
C MET A 86 -2.93 -3.57 -6.95
N SER A 87 -2.26 -4.72 -7.02
CA SER A 87 -2.91 -6.03 -6.97
C SER A 87 -3.59 -6.27 -5.63
N LEU A 88 -2.93 -5.90 -4.52
CA LEU A 88 -3.50 -6.03 -3.18
C LEU A 88 -4.69 -5.08 -2.98
N MET A 89 -4.61 -3.85 -3.46
CA MET A 89 -5.75 -2.92 -3.42
C MET A 89 -6.93 -3.44 -4.24
N SER A 90 -6.68 -4.02 -5.42
CA SER A 90 -7.72 -4.65 -6.23
C SER A 90 -8.37 -5.84 -5.52
N LEU A 91 -7.59 -6.63 -4.78
CA LEU A 91 -8.10 -7.72 -3.96
C LEU A 91 -9.00 -7.21 -2.83
N VAL A 92 -8.56 -6.20 -2.08
CA VAL A 92 -9.38 -5.57 -1.03
C VAL A 92 -10.68 -5.02 -1.62
N HIS A 93 -10.61 -4.37 -2.76
CA HIS A 93 -11.79 -3.87 -3.49
C HIS A 93 -12.77 -4.99 -3.86
N ALA A 94 -12.26 -6.12 -4.32
CA ALA A 94 -13.10 -7.27 -4.67
C ALA A 94 -13.76 -7.92 -3.44
N CYS A 95 -13.12 -7.83 -2.27
CA CYS A 95 -13.62 -8.39 -1.00
C CYS A 95 -14.58 -7.46 -0.26
N THR A 96 -14.60 -6.16 -0.57
CA THR A 96 -15.43 -5.16 0.11
C THR A 96 -16.70 -4.84 -0.67
N ARG A 97 -17.67 -4.23 -0.01
CA ARG A 97 -18.94 -3.79 -0.59
C ARG A 97 -19.26 -2.38 -0.10
N LYS A 98 -20.07 -1.65 -0.87
CA LYS A 98 -20.57 -0.34 -0.45
C LYS A 98 -21.47 -0.49 0.78
N THR A 99 -21.33 0.41 1.74
CA THR A 99 -22.20 0.45 2.93
C THR A 99 -23.65 0.79 2.56
N SER A 100 -23.85 1.57 1.49
CA SER A 100 -25.17 1.94 0.97
C SER A 100 -25.86 0.84 0.16
N ASN A 101 -25.08 -0.07 -0.45
CA ASN A 101 -25.61 -1.20 -1.22
C ASN A 101 -24.63 -2.38 -1.15
N HIS A 102 -24.99 -3.42 -0.40
CA HIS A 102 -24.15 -4.58 -0.15
C HIS A 102 -23.93 -5.49 -1.37
N GLU A 103 -24.67 -5.28 -2.46
CA GLU A 103 -24.47 -6.03 -3.70
C GLU A 103 -23.47 -5.35 -4.64
N GLU A 104 -23.19 -4.06 -4.42
CA GLU A 104 -22.29 -3.31 -5.27
C GLU A 104 -20.86 -3.28 -4.74
N LEU A 105 -19.92 -3.44 -5.67
CA LEU A 105 -18.50 -3.18 -5.41
C LEU A 105 -18.27 -1.68 -5.19
N PRO A 106 -17.29 -1.32 -4.33
CA PRO A 106 -16.89 0.07 -4.20
C PRO A 106 -16.45 0.63 -5.55
N SER A 107 -16.84 1.85 -5.88
CA SER A 107 -16.38 2.52 -7.11
C SER A 107 -14.97 3.04 -6.90
N LEU A 108 -14.04 2.63 -7.75
CA LEU A 108 -12.75 3.31 -7.87
C LEU A 108 -12.99 4.74 -8.39
N PRO A 109 -12.19 5.73 -7.95
CA PRO A 109 -12.17 7.02 -8.60
C PRO A 109 -11.98 6.78 -10.10
N ASN A 110 -12.90 7.31 -10.88
CA ASN A 110 -12.89 7.13 -12.33
C ASN A 110 -11.61 7.81 -12.84
N GLU A 111 -10.57 7.03 -13.09
CA GLU A 111 -9.52 7.51 -13.98
C GLU A 111 -10.21 7.77 -15.31
N ASN A 112 -10.37 9.04 -15.65
CA ASN A 112 -10.74 9.44 -17.00
C ASN A 112 -9.67 8.86 -17.92
N ARG A 113 -9.85 7.59 -18.33
CA ARG A 113 -9.09 7.02 -19.43
C ARG A 113 -9.32 8.00 -20.57
N LEU A 114 -8.28 8.76 -20.87
CA LEU A 114 -8.27 9.60 -22.05
C LEU A 114 -8.74 8.71 -23.18
N SER A 115 -10.00 8.92 -23.59
CA SER A 115 -10.59 8.21 -24.70
C SER A 115 -9.60 8.35 -25.86
N SER A 116 -9.04 7.24 -26.28
CA SER A 116 -8.13 7.22 -27.43
C SER A 116 -8.97 7.61 -28.64
N LYS A 117 -9.05 8.92 -28.88
CA LYS A 117 -9.61 9.45 -30.12
C LYS A 117 -8.79 8.80 -31.22
N SER A 118 -9.45 8.10 -32.14
CA SER A 118 -8.85 7.53 -33.36
C SER A 118 -8.10 8.64 -34.07
N MET A 119 -6.78 8.66 -33.89
CA MET A 119 -5.92 9.68 -34.52
C MET A 119 -5.65 9.26 -35.97
N ALA A 120 -5.78 10.20 -36.88
CA ALA A 120 -5.42 10.01 -38.31
C ALA A 120 -3.97 9.54 -38.46
N GLY A 121 -3.65 8.75 -39.47
CA GLY A 121 -2.35 8.07 -39.58
C GLY A 121 -1.11 8.98 -39.44
N TYR A 122 -1.17 10.21 -39.93
CA TYR A 122 -0.09 11.20 -39.80
C TYR A 122 0.12 11.66 -38.36
N SER A 123 -0.95 11.87 -37.62
CA SER A 123 -0.86 12.24 -36.19
C SER A 123 -0.37 11.08 -35.33
N ARG A 124 -0.61 9.85 -35.76
CA ARG A 124 -0.08 8.64 -35.06
C ARG A 124 1.44 8.55 -35.20
N LEU A 125 2.00 8.86 -36.39
CA LEU A 125 3.45 8.87 -36.62
C LEU A 125 4.14 9.92 -35.73
N ILE A 126 3.63 11.14 -35.73
CA ILE A 126 4.15 12.22 -34.87
C ILE A 126 4.06 11.82 -33.41
N TRP A 127 2.94 11.24 -32.97
CA TRP A 127 2.76 10.78 -31.61
C TRP A 127 3.78 9.68 -31.24
N MET A 128 4.04 8.73 -32.13
CA MET A 128 5.07 7.70 -31.93
C MET A 128 6.47 8.31 -31.79
N VAL A 129 6.83 9.25 -32.64
CA VAL A 129 8.12 9.94 -32.58
C VAL A 129 8.26 10.72 -31.27
N MET A 130 7.22 11.44 -30.85
CA MET A 130 7.20 12.13 -29.54
C MET A 130 7.29 11.16 -28.37
N LEU A 131 6.60 10.02 -28.44
CA LEU A 131 6.67 9.00 -27.40
C LEU A 131 8.10 8.46 -27.26
N VAL A 132 8.73 8.07 -28.37
CA VAL A 132 10.11 7.58 -28.36
C VAL A 132 11.08 8.65 -27.85
N TRP A 133 10.92 9.89 -28.30
CA TRP A 133 11.74 11.02 -27.84
C TRP A 133 11.61 11.26 -26.35
N ASN A 134 10.38 11.33 -25.82
CA ASN A 134 10.12 11.53 -24.39
C ASN A 134 10.67 10.37 -23.57
N THR A 135 10.47 9.11 -24.02
CA THR A 135 11.02 7.94 -23.36
C THR A 135 12.55 7.99 -23.29
N LEU A 136 13.21 8.39 -24.39
CA LEU A 136 14.66 8.54 -24.41
C LEU A 136 15.13 9.65 -23.44
N CYS A 137 14.46 10.80 -23.45
CA CYS A 137 14.75 11.89 -22.52
C CYS A 137 14.56 11.47 -21.06
N ASP A 138 13.50 10.73 -20.76
CA ASP A 138 13.23 10.28 -19.39
C ASP A 138 14.22 9.19 -18.95
N ALA A 139 14.61 8.28 -19.84
CA ALA A 139 15.68 7.33 -19.58
C ALA A 139 17.02 8.02 -19.30
N LEU A 140 17.38 9.04 -20.10
CA LEU A 140 18.60 9.81 -19.87
C LEU A 140 18.54 10.60 -18.56
N LYS A 141 17.40 11.21 -18.22
CA LYS A 141 17.20 11.87 -16.93
C LYS A 141 17.35 10.89 -15.78
N PHE A 142 16.74 9.70 -15.89
CA PHE A 142 16.84 8.66 -14.89
C PHE A 142 18.30 8.24 -14.66
N ILE A 143 19.05 7.97 -15.74
CA ILE A 143 20.47 7.61 -15.65
C ILE A 143 21.26 8.76 -15.01
N ALA A 144 21.05 9.99 -15.47
CA ALA A 144 21.75 11.15 -14.93
C ALA A 144 21.43 11.35 -13.44
N THR A 145 20.16 11.19 -13.06
CA THR A 145 19.73 11.29 -11.65
C THR A 145 20.41 10.22 -10.80
N THR A 146 20.44 8.98 -11.28
CA THR A 146 21.03 7.86 -10.56
C THR A 146 22.54 7.99 -10.39
N MET A 147 23.23 8.55 -11.40
CA MET A 147 24.69 8.67 -11.39
C MET A 147 25.20 9.93 -10.69
N PHE A 148 24.49 11.03 -10.78
CA PHE A 148 24.97 12.35 -10.34
C PHE A 148 24.23 12.92 -9.12
N LEU A 149 22.97 12.55 -8.89
CA LEU A 149 22.25 13.01 -7.71
C LEU A 149 22.53 12.09 -6.52
N LYS A 150 23.16 12.65 -5.50
CA LYS A 150 23.19 12.04 -4.17
C LYS A 150 21.95 12.48 -3.42
N ASP A 151 21.25 11.49 -2.90
CA ASP A 151 20.10 11.74 -2.02
C ASP A 151 20.57 12.50 -0.77
N THR A 152 19.91 13.64 -0.49
CA THR A 152 20.23 14.45 0.69
C THR A 152 19.83 13.71 1.96
N ASP A 153 20.72 13.70 2.94
CA ASP A 153 20.39 13.13 4.24
C ASP A 153 19.32 13.98 4.91
N THR A 154 18.14 13.39 5.05
CA THR A 154 17.02 14.02 5.75
C THR A 154 16.84 13.36 7.11
N PRO A 155 16.28 14.08 8.12
CA PRO A 155 16.01 13.50 9.45
C PRO A 155 15.09 12.27 9.40
N ILE A 156 14.37 12.09 8.29
CA ILE A 156 13.43 10.99 8.08
C ILE A 156 14.11 9.79 7.41
N LYS A 157 15.31 9.99 6.83
CA LYS A 157 16.07 8.93 6.19
C LYS A 157 16.64 7.98 7.25
N GLY A 158 16.02 6.82 7.39
CA GLY A 158 16.52 5.78 8.28
C GLY A 158 17.72 5.05 7.69
N ASP A 159 18.58 4.50 8.56
CA ASP A 159 19.65 3.60 8.11
C ASP A 159 19.05 2.24 7.75
N PHE A 160 19.12 1.88 6.45
CA PHE A 160 18.61 0.61 5.93
C PHE A 160 19.23 -0.62 6.62
N ARG A 161 20.45 -0.51 7.12
CA ARG A 161 21.13 -1.60 7.84
C ARG A 161 20.52 -1.87 9.22
N LEU A 162 19.89 -0.88 9.83
CA LEU A 162 19.26 -0.98 11.14
C LEU A 162 17.80 -1.47 11.05
N SER A 163 17.20 -1.48 9.85
CA SER A 163 15.79 -1.79 9.62
C SER A 163 15.42 -3.24 9.92
N LYS A 164 16.36 -4.18 9.84
CA LYS A 164 16.04 -5.62 10.04
C LYS A 164 15.77 -6.03 11.48
N SER A 165 16.06 -5.18 12.46
CA SER A 165 15.97 -5.54 13.90
C SER A 165 15.21 -4.54 14.76
N LYS A 166 14.69 -3.43 14.21
CA LYS A 166 13.97 -2.43 15.01
C LYS A 166 12.46 -2.56 14.83
N ARG A 167 11.76 -2.56 15.94
CA ARG A 167 10.30 -2.39 15.98
C ARG A 167 9.93 -1.09 15.26
N MET A 168 9.10 -1.19 14.23
CA MET A 168 8.54 -0.02 13.57
C MET A 168 7.37 0.50 14.39
N CYS A 169 7.30 1.80 14.59
CA CYS A 169 6.17 2.44 15.25
C CYS A 169 5.22 2.96 14.18
N LEU A 170 3.98 2.48 14.22
CA LEU A 170 2.90 3.06 13.41
C LEU A 170 2.37 4.28 14.15
N VAL A 171 2.21 5.38 13.44
CA VAL A 171 1.52 6.57 13.91
C VAL A 171 0.47 6.93 12.88
N HIS A 172 -0.78 7.02 13.30
CA HIS A 172 -1.91 7.41 12.45
C HIS A 172 -2.35 8.83 12.80
N ARG A 173 -2.52 9.67 11.77
CA ARG A 173 -3.04 11.04 11.91
C ARG A 173 -3.95 11.35 10.73
N THR A 174 -5.16 11.76 11.05
CA THR A 174 -6.13 12.24 10.06
C THR A 174 -5.96 13.74 9.87
N VAL A 175 -5.83 14.18 8.63
CA VAL A 175 -5.69 15.59 8.25
C VAL A 175 -6.79 15.94 7.27
N ASP A 176 -7.45 17.08 7.48
CA ASP A 176 -8.49 17.55 6.57
C ASP A 176 -7.89 17.96 5.21
N LEU A 177 -8.52 17.52 4.15
CA LEU A 177 -8.10 17.85 2.78
C LEU A 177 -8.24 19.36 2.50
N GLU A 178 -9.14 20.04 3.17
CA GLU A 178 -9.31 21.50 3.01
C GLU A 178 -8.13 22.26 3.59
N ASP A 179 -7.58 21.83 4.71
CA ASP A 179 -6.38 22.41 5.29
C ASP A 179 -5.17 22.24 4.34
N ILE A 180 -5.05 21.08 3.73
CA ILE A 180 -4.00 20.84 2.72
C ILE A 180 -4.17 21.76 1.51
N LYS A 181 -5.42 21.96 1.03
CA LYS A 181 -5.71 22.89 -0.07
C LYS A 181 -5.41 24.33 0.30
N LEU A 182 -5.73 24.74 1.54
CA LEU A 182 -5.43 26.06 2.06
C LEU A 182 -3.93 26.32 2.06
N ILE A 183 -3.14 25.41 2.61
CA ILE A 183 -1.66 25.52 2.64
C ILE A 183 -1.11 25.58 1.22
N LYS A 184 -1.57 24.71 0.34
CA LYS A 184 -1.15 24.69 -1.06
C LYS A 184 -1.40 26.04 -1.75
N ASN A 185 -2.59 26.63 -1.55
CA ASN A 185 -2.96 27.91 -2.15
C ASN A 185 -2.14 29.07 -1.55
N ALA A 186 -1.92 29.05 -0.25
CA ALA A 186 -1.09 30.05 0.44
C ALA A 186 0.37 30.02 -0.03
N MET A 187 0.90 28.81 -0.28
CA MET A 187 2.27 28.60 -0.78
C MET A 187 2.39 28.76 -2.30
N LYS A 188 1.30 29.06 -3.01
CA LYS A 188 1.25 29.15 -4.49
C LYS A 188 1.86 27.91 -5.17
N MET A 189 1.71 26.73 -4.57
CA MET A 189 2.22 25.50 -5.14
C MET A 189 1.41 25.11 -6.37
N VAL A 190 2.09 24.83 -7.46
CA VAL A 190 1.46 24.39 -8.72
C VAL A 190 0.81 23.03 -8.51
N ASN A 191 -0.39 22.84 -9.10
CA ASN A 191 -0.99 21.52 -9.17
C ASN A 191 -0.06 20.62 -10.01
N PHE A 192 0.60 19.66 -9.36
CA PHE A 192 1.07 18.50 -10.10
C PHE A 192 -0.18 17.81 -10.65
N ARG A 193 -0.47 17.98 -11.92
CA ARG A 193 -1.36 17.05 -12.62
C ARG A 193 -0.49 15.82 -12.92
N PRO A 194 -0.89 14.63 -12.43
CA PRO A 194 -0.23 13.41 -12.84
C PRO A 194 -0.40 13.18 -14.33
#